data_4611360601c1642c7c0511ed5d084ec5
#
_entry.id   4611360601c1642c7c0511ed5d084ec5
#
_cell.length_a   1.000
_cell.length_b   1.000
_cell.length_c   1.000
_cell.angle_alpha   90.00
_cell.angle_beta   90.00
_cell.angle_gamma   90.00
#
_symmetry.space_group_name_H-M   'P 1'
#
loop_
_entity.id
_entity.type
_entity.pdbx_description
1 polymer ?
#
loop_
_entity_poly.entity_id
_entity_poly.type
_entity_poly.pdbx_seq_one_letter_code
_entity_poly.pdbx_strand_id
1 'polypeptide(L)' 'MGVKVLLNSVDKVKDFIDITRSVSYDIDLISGRDTYLDAKSLLWVLSCDCTKPLTLDIHAEMEERRELMERLEEYVVA' A
#
# COMPACT_ATOMS: atom_id res chain seq x y z
N MET A 1 -2.07 2.61 -13.70
CA MET A 1 -0.63 2.73 -13.51
C MET A 1 -0.30 2.61 -12.03
N GLY A 2 0.52 1.66 -11.67
CA GLY A 2 0.81 1.39 -10.28
C GLY A 2 2.08 2.08 -9.81
N VAL A 3 2.09 2.43 -8.53
CA VAL A 3 3.27 2.95 -7.85
C VAL A 3 3.79 1.82 -6.97
N LYS A 4 5.11 1.67 -6.91
CA LYS A 4 5.71 0.62 -6.10
C LYS A 4 6.12 1.14 -4.73
N VAL A 5 5.77 0.38 -3.70
CA VAL A 5 6.11 0.69 -2.32
C VAL A 5 6.90 -0.45 -1.71
N LEU A 6 7.75 -0.13 -0.75
CA LEU A 6 8.55 -1.11 -0.02
C LEU A 6 8.25 -0.98 1.47
N LEU A 7 7.77 -2.08 2.05
CA LEU A 7 7.39 -2.15 3.45
C LEU A 7 8.25 -3.21 4.15
N ASN A 8 9.54 -2.94 4.26
CA ASN A 8 10.53 -3.95 4.63
C ASN A 8 10.71 -4.16 6.13
N SER A 9 9.75 -3.75 6.93
CA SER A 9 9.75 -4.04 8.37
C SER A 9 8.33 -4.08 8.90
N VAL A 10 8.14 -4.76 10.03
CA VAL A 10 6.82 -4.85 10.67
C VAL A 10 6.32 -3.46 11.09
N ASP A 11 7.21 -2.62 11.58
CA ASP A 11 6.84 -1.27 11.99
C ASP A 11 6.35 -0.44 10.81
N LYS A 12 7.02 -0.54 9.67
CA LYS A 12 6.59 0.17 8.46
C LYS A 12 5.23 -0.35 7.97
N VAL A 13 5.00 -1.66 8.05
CA VAL A 13 3.71 -2.23 7.68
C VAL A 13 2.61 -1.66 8.58
N LYS A 14 2.82 -1.61 9.88
CA LYS A 14 1.83 -1.07 10.81
C LYS A 14 1.51 0.39 10.52
N ASP A 15 2.53 1.21 10.29
CA ASP A 15 2.34 2.62 9.98
C ASP A 15 1.61 2.79 8.65
N PHE A 16 1.96 2.00 7.65
CA PHE A 16 1.30 2.00 6.36
C PHE A 16 -0.19 1.67 6.50
N ILE A 17 -0.51 0.63 7.28
CA ILE A 17 -1.89 0.20 7.51
C ILE A 17 -2.69 1.30 8.22
N ASP A 18 -2.11 1.99 9.18
CA ASP A 18 -2.78 3.09 9.85
C ASP A 18 -3.18 4.18 8.85
N ILE A 19 -2.30 4.47 7.91
CA ILE A 19 -2.59 5.48 6.87
C ILE A 19 -3.71 4.98 5.95
N THR A 20 -3.61 3.74 5.44
CA THR A 20 -4.61 3.22 4.50
C THR A 20 -5.99 3.08 5.13
N ARG A 21 -6.06 2.77 6.41
CA ARG A 21 -7.33 2.66 7.14
C ARG A 21 -7.99 4.01 7.39
N SER A 22 -7.26 5.10 7.26
CA SER A 22 -7.81 6.43 7.49
C SER A 22 -8.70 6.93 6.35
N VAL A 23 -8.72 6.24 5.22
CA VAL A 23 -9.52 6.61 4.05
C VAL A 23 -10.63 5.60 3.83
N SER A 24 -11.72 6.03 3.17
CA SER A 24 -12.89 5.20 2.96
C SER A 24 -12.85 4.38 1.67
N TYR A 25 -12.05 4.80 0.70
CA TYR A 25 -11.94 4.08 -0.57
C TYR A 25 -11.02 2.87 -0.47
N ASP A 26 -11.17 1.95 -1.41
CA ASP A 26 -10.39 0.71 -1.42
C ASP A 26 -8.96 0.95 -1.92
N ILE A 27 -8.02 0.22 -1.33
CA ILE A 27 -6.62 0.24 -1.72
C ILE A 27 -6.12 -1.20 -1.75
N ASP A 28 -5.53 -1.61 -2.86
CA ASP A 28 -4.96 -2.94 -3.01
C ASP A 28 -3.44 -2.87 -3.11
N LEU A 29 -2.79 -3.91 -2.62
CA LEU A 29 -1.37 -4.17 -2.88
C LEU A 29 -1.29 -5.38 -3.77
N ILE A 30 -0.51 -5.29 -4.83
CA ILE A 30 -0.33 -6.39 -5.77
C ILE A 30 1.06 -6.97 -5.57
N SER A 31 1.08 -8.24 -5.17
CA SER A 31 2.32 -8.99 -5.00
C SER A 31 2.53 -9.87 -6.22
N GLY A 32 3.67 -9.70 -6.88
CA GLY A 32 3.93 -10.43 -8.12
C GLY A 32 3.02 -9.96 -9.26
N ARG A 33 2.47 -10.91 -10.01
CA ARG A 33 1.68 -10.59 -11.20
C ARG A 33 0.20 -10.46 -10.93
N ASP A 34 -0.33 -11.26 -10.01
CA ASP A 34 -1.77 -11.45 -9.89
C ASP A 34 -2.27 -11.69 -8.47
N THR A 35 -1.43 -11.53 -7.47
CA THR A 35 -1.87 -11.67 -6.09
C THR A 35 -2.26 -10.31 -5.53
N TYR A 36 -3.56 -10.11 -5.34
CA TYR A 36 -4.12 -8.87 -4.81
C TYR A 36 -4.41 -9.01 -3.33
N LEU A 37 -3.89 -8.07 -2.54
CA LEU A 37 -4.07 -8.04 -1.10
C LEU A 37 -4.77 -6.75 -0.71
N ASP A 38 -5.68 -6.84 0.27
CA ASP A 38 -6.30 -5.65 0.83
C ASP A 38 -5.24 -4.86 1.62
N ALA A 39 -4.93 -3.66 1.14
CA ALA A 39 -3.90 -2.82 1.76
C ALA A 39 -4.31 -2.28 3.13
N LYS A 40 -5.55 -2.55 3.58
CA LYS A 40 -6.04 -2.18 4.90
C LYS A 40 -6.04 -3.34 5.88
N SER A 41 -5.64 -4.54 5.43
CA SER A 41 -5.62 -5.74 6.26
C SER A 41 -4.20 -6.05 6.71
N LEU A 42 -3.93 -5.85 7.99
CA LEU A 42 -2.62 -6.11 8.56
C LEU A 42 -2.17 -7.56 8.33
N LEU A 43 -3.08 -8.51 8.55
CA LEU A 43 -2.74 -9.93 8.40
C LEU A 43 -2.37 -10.28 6.97
N TRP A 44 -3.13 -9.78 6.00
CA TRP A 44 -2.83 -10.08 4.59
C TRP A 44 -1.52 -9.46 4.16
N VAL A 45 -1.27 -8.21 4.55
CA VAL A 45 -0.02 -7.52 4.19
C VAL A 45 1.18 -8.20 4.84
N LEU A 46 1.06 -8.62 6.09
CA LEU A 46 2.15 -9.34 6.77
C LEU A 46 2.38 -10.74 6.18
N SER A 47 1.40 -11.30 5.48
CA SER A 47 1.54 -12.64 4.88
C SER A 47 2.35 -12.62 3.58
N CYS A 48 2.56 -11.46 2.98
CA CYS A 48 3.32 -11.35 1.74
C CYS A 48 4.81 -11.10 2.03
N ASP A 49 5.63 -11.23 0.98
CA ASP A 49 7.07 -10.96 1.10
C ASP A 49 7.30 -9.44 1.05
N CYS A 50 7.39 -8.84 2.24
CA CYS A 50 7.59 -7.39 2.36
C CYS A 50 9.01 -6.94 2.09
N THR A 51 9.94 -7.87 1.78
CA THR A 51 11.30 -7.49 1.38
C THR A 51 11.37 -7.06 -0.09
N LYS A 52 10.29 -7.26 -0.83
CA LYS A 52 10.20 -6.89 -2.24
C LYS A 52 9.18 -5.78 -2.44
N PRO A 53 9.37 -4.92 -3.45
CA PRO A 53 8.38 -3.89 -3.76
C PRO A 53 7.02 -4.49 -4.12
N LEU A 54 5.97 -3.84 -3.65
CA LEU A 54 4.59 -4.19 -3.95
C LEU A 54 3.97 -3.07 -4.78
N THR A 55 3.10 -3.42 -5.72
CA THR A 55 2.41 -2.41 -6.52
C THR A 55 1.18 -1.93 -5.77
N LEU A 56 1.06 -0.62 -5.64
CA LEU A 56 -0.05 0.02 -4.95
C LEU A 56 -1.13 0.40 -5.96
N ASP A 57 -2.36 -0.03 -5.72
CA ASP A 57 -3.50 0.28 -6.57
C ASP A 57 -4.56 1.01 -5.73
N ILE A 58 -4.74 2.29 -5.97
CA ILE A 58 -5.64 3.16 -5.21
C ILE A 58 -6.92 3.39 -6.01
N HIS A 59 -8.05 2.95 -5.46
CA HIS A 59 -9.36 3.08 -6.10
C HIS A 59 -10.04 4.38 -5.68
N ALA A 60 -9.49 5.51 -6.11
CA ALA A 60 -9.98 6.83 -5.73
C ALA A 60 -9.83 7.84 -6.86
N GLU A 61 -10.52 8.96 -6.72
CA GLU A 61 -10.39 10.10 -7.61
C GLU A 61 -8.99 10.71 -7.51
N MET A 62 -8.61 11.50 -8.50
CA MET A 62 -7.27 12.05 -8.59
C MET A 62 -6.87 12.87 -7.35
N GLU A 63 -7.76 13.69 -6.83
CA GLU A 63 -7.50 14.50 -5.65
C GLU A 63 -7.19 13.66 -4.42
N GLU A 64 -8.06 12.69 -4.15
CA GLU A 64 -7.89 11.79 -3.01
C GLU A 64 -6.62 10.96 -3.15
N ARG A 65 -6.35 10.50 -4.37
CA ARG A 65 -5.15 9.71 -4.66
C ARG A 65 -3.89 10.54 -4.38
N ARG A 66 -3.88 11.79 -4.81
CA ARG A 66 -2.73 12.66 -4.60
C ARG A 66 -2.48 12.90 -3.12
N GLU A 67 -3.53 13.17 -2.35
CA GLU A 67 -3.40 13.38 -0.91
C GLU A 67 -2.84 12.15 -0.21
N LEU A 68 -3.34 10.97 -0.59
CA LEU A 68 -2.85 9.73 -0.01
C LEU A 68 -1.39 9.49 -0.38
N MET A 69 -1.02 9.75 -1.63
CA MET A 69 0.36 9.57 -2.09
C MET A 69 1.34 10.45 -1.33
N GLU A 70 0.95 11.66 -0.98
CA GLU A 70 1.79 12.52 -0.16
C GLU A 70 2.08 11.90 1.20
N ARG A 71 1.08 11.24 1.79
CA ARG A 71 1.24 10.57 3.10
C ARG A 71 2.04 9.28 3.00
N LEU A 72 2.06 8.65 1.82
CA LEU A 72 2.77 7.38 1.59
C LEU A 72 4.14 7.58 0.95
N GLU A 73 4.58 8.82 0.79
CA GLU A 73 5.79 9.15 0.05
C GLU A 73 7.02 8.40 0.54
N GLU A 74 7.16 8.22 1.86
CA GLU A 74 8.34 7.55 2.42
C GLU A 74 8.45 6.08 2.03
N TYR A 75 7.35 5.45 1.61
CA TYR A 75 7.35 4.04 1.22
C TYR A 75 7.55 3.84 -0.28
N VAL A 76 7.46 4.90 -1.06
CA VAL A 76 7.54 4.81 -2.53
C VAL A 76 8.98 4.58 -2.98
N VAL A 77 9.18 3.58 -3.87
CA VAL A 77 10.52 3.25 -4.36
C VAL A 77 10.63 3.29 -5.90
N ALA A 78 9.54 3.46 -6.59
CA ALA A 78 9.57 3.55 -8.05
C ALA A 78 8.32 4.19 -8.61
#